data_4432fe61e576b180a05597965d90655c
#
_entry.id   4432fe61e576b180a05597965d90655c
#
_cell.length_a   1.000
_cell.length_b   1.000
_cell.length_c   1.000
_cell.angle_alpha   90.00
_cell.angle_beta   90.00
_cell.angle_gamma   90.00
#
_symmetry.space_group_name_H-M   'P 1'
#
loop_
_entity.id
_entity.type
_entity.pdbx_description
1 polymer ?
#
loop_
_entity_poly.entity_id
_entity_poly.type
_entity_poly.pdbx_seq_one_letter_code
_entity_poly.pdbx_strand_id
1 'polypeptide(L)'
;MSNPILDWLEKRKLHRELIARWDALEKQAHAGMVFYKLSEGHREAVTEKLKSDIEQLRDEFAKANVKPPDDMVEFFELLRDAK
;
A
#
# COMPACT_ATOMS: atom_id res chain seq x y z
N MET A 1 -28.78 -10.35 -13.73
CA MET A 1 -27.72 -11.38 -13.75
C MET A 1 -26.40 -10.76 -14.07
N SER A 2 -25.40 -11.03 -13.23
CA SER A 2 -24.06 -10.53 -13.49
C SER A 2 -23.41 -11.34 -14.62
N ASN A 3 -22.76 -10.62 -15.52
CA ASN A 3 -22.00 -11.25 -16.59
C ASN A 3 -20.62 -11.66 -16.03
N PRO A 4 -20.30 -12.97 -15.97
CA PRO A 4 -19.04 -13.42 -15.39
C PRO A 4 -17.79 -12.86 -16.09
N ILE A 5 -17.90 -12.55 -17.38
CA ILE A 5 -16.79 -11.95 -18.12
C ILE A 5 -16.59 -10.50 -17.67
N LEU A 6 -17.66 -9.74 -17.50
CA LEU A 6 -17.59 -8.36 -17.03
C LEU A 6 -17.07 -8.30 -15.59
N ASP A 7 -17.56 -9.20 -14.73
CA ASP A 7 -17.09 -9.28 -13.35
C ASP A 7 -15.57 -9.57 -13.28
N TRP A 8 -15.10 -10.49 -14.14
CA TRP A 8 -13.69 -10.82 -14.23
C TRP A 8 -12.86 -9.63 -14.69
N LEU A 9 -13.34 -8.90 -15.71
CA LEU A 9 -12.65 -7.72 -16.23
C LEU A 9 -12.60 -6.59 -15.20
N GLU A 10 -13.69 -6.36 -14.48
CA GLU A 10 -13.75 -5.35 -13.43
C GLU A 10 -12.80 -5.68 -12.29
N LYS A 11 -12.76 -6.94 -11.87
CA LYS A 11 -11.86 -7.40 -10.82
C LYS A 11 -10.40 -7.24 -11.23
N ARG A 12 -10.09 -7.55 -12.48
CA ARG A 12 -8.75 -7.40 -13.02
C ARG A 12 -8.33 -5.94 -13.08
N LYS A 13 -9.24 -5.06 -13.49
CA LYS A 13 -9.00 -3.62 -13.52
C LYS A 13 -8.74 -3.09 -12.12
N LEU A 14 -9.56 -3.48 -11.16
CA LEU A 14 -9.41 -3.09 -9.77
C LEU A 14 -8.08 -3.58 -9.21
N HIS A 15 -7.69 -4.81 -9.51
CA HIS A 15 -6.40 -5.36 -9.12
C HIS A 15 -5.24 -4.50 -9.63
N ARG A 16 -5.28 -4.10 -10.90
CA ARG A 16 -4.26 -3.22 -11.48
C ARG A 16 -4.19 -1.87 -10.79
N GLU A 17 -5.35 -1.29 -10.49
CA GLU A 17 -5.42 0.00 -9.80
C GLU A 17 -4.82 -0.08 -8.40
N LEU A 18 -5.11 -1.15 -7.68
CA LEU A 18 -4.57 -1.37 -6.33
C LEU A 18 -3.05 -1.57 -6.37
N ILE A 19 -2.56 -2.35 -7.34
CA ILE A 19 -1.12 -2.56 -7.51
C ILE A 19 -0.43 -1.23 -7.87
N ALA A 20 -1.03 -0.43 -8.75
CA ALA A 20 -0.49 0.88 -9.10
C ALA A 20 -0.41 1.82 -7.88
N ARG A 21 -1.40 1.76 -7.00
CA ARG A 21 -1.41 2.53 -5.76
C ARG A 21 -0.29 2.07 -4.83
N TRP A 22 -0.07 0.76 -4.75
CA TRP A 22 1.05 0.23 -3.98
C TRP A 22 2.39 0.70 -4.53
N ASP A 23 2.57 0.66 -5.86
CA ASP A 23 3.80 1.14 -6.50
C ASP A 23 4.05 2.61 -6.17
N ALA A 24 3.01 3.44 -6.17
CA ALA A 24 3.12 4.85 -5.82
C ALA A 24 3.53 5.04 -4.36
N LEU A 25 2.97 4.25 -3.45
CA LEU A 25 3.34 4.29 -2.03
C LEU A 25 4.77 3.83 -1.82
N GLU A 26 5.19 2.81 -2.54
CA GLU A 26 6.57 2.31 -2.48
C GLU A 26 7.57 3.38 -2.90
N LYS A 27 7.26 4.12 -3.97
CA LYS A 27 8.10 5.23 -4.41
C LYS A 27 8.13 6.35 -3.37
N GLN A 28 6.99 6.65 -2.73
CA GLN A 28 6.95 7.64 -1.66
C GLN A 28 7.78 7.19 -0.46
N ALA A 29 7.75 5.91 -0.15
CA ALA A 29 8.55 5.35 0.94
C ALA A 29 10.05 5.52 0.67
N HIS A 30 10.49 5.24 -0.56
CA HIS A 30 11.88 5.45 -0.94
C HIS A 30 12.28 6.92 -0.85
N ALA A 31 11.42 7.82 -1.32
CA ALA A 31 11.67 9.26 -1.22
C ALA A 31 11.72 9.69 0.25
N GLY A 32 10.82 9.16 1.08
CA GLY A 32 10.80 9.43 2.52
C GLY A 32 12.09 8.97 3.22
N MET A 33 12.65 7.86 2.80
CA MET A 33 13.91 7.36 3.36
C MET A 33 15.07 8.30 3.12
N VAL A 34 15.08 9.01 2.01
CA VAL A 34 16.09 10.03 1.74
C VAL A 34 15.97 11.16 2.74
N PHE A 35 14.75 11.51 3.13
CA PHE A 35 14.50 12.58 4.10
C PHE A 35 14.75 12.17 5.54
N TYR A 36 14.88 10.89 5.84
CA TYR A 36 15.19 10.40 7.19
C TYR A 36 16.47 10.99 7.76
N LYS A 37 17.36 11.44 6.92
CA LYS A 37 18.62 12.05 7.36
C LYS A 37 18.45 13.48 7.87
N LEU A 38 17.28 14.06 7.75
CA LEU A 38 17.06 15.48 8.02
C LEU A 38 16.56 15.80 9.43
N SER A 39 15.65 15.03 10.01
CA SER A 39 15.20 15.21 11.40
C SER A 39 14.38 14.03 11.91
N GLU A 40 14.44 13.75 13.22
CA GLU A 40 13.67 12.67 13.84
C GLU A 40 12.17 12.91 13.82
N GLY A 41 11.74 14.15 14.09
CA GLY A 41 10.33 14.50 14.08
C GLY A 41 9.69 14.28 12.71
N HIS A 42 10.42 14.65 11.66
CA HIS A 42 9.97 14.45 10.30
C HIS A 42 9.87 12.96 9.95
N ARG A 43 10.83 12.20 10.44
CA ARG A 43 10.88 10.75 10.27
C ARG A 43 9.63 10.08 10.84
N GLU A 44 9.25 10.43 12.06
CA GLU A 44 8.06 9.88 12.71
C GLU A 44 6.78 10.22 11.93
N ALA A 45 6.65 11.47 11.49
CA ALA A 45 5.49 11.91 10.71
C ALA A 45 5.35 11.13 9.41
N VAL A 46 6.47 10.93 8.69
CA VAL A 46 6.49 10.17 7.43
C VAL A 46 6.13 8.71 7.69
N THR A 47 6.69 8.11 8.74
CA THR A 47 6.42 6.71 9.09
C THR A 47 4.94 6.50 9.42
N GLU A 48 4.35 7.38 10.21
CA GLU A 48 2.94 7.29 10.58
C GLU A 48 2.02 7.45 9.36
N LYS A 49 2.35 8.36 8.47
CA LYS A 49 1.58 8.57 7.25
C LYS A 49 1.64 7.35 6.34
N LEU A 50 2.83 6.80 6.13
CA LEU A 50 3.01 5.60 5.32
C LEU A 50 2.24 4.42 5.89
N LYS A 51 2.32 4.25 7.20
CA LYS A 51 1.63 3.17 7.90
C LYS A 51 0.11 3.29 7.71
N SER A 52 -0.43 4.49 7.88
CA SER A 52 -1.85 4.75 7.68
C SER A 52 -2.29 4.48 6.23
N ASP A 53 -1.51 4.96 5.26
CA ASP A 53 -1.81 4.78 3.85
C ASP A 53 -1.77 3.30 3.45
N ILE A 54 -0.82 2.54 3.99
CA ILE A 54 -0.71 1.11 3.71
C ILE A 54 -1.86 0.33 4.35
N GLU A 55 -2.24 0.68 5.57
CA GLU A 55 -3.39 0.07 6.23
C GLU A 55 -4.67 0.28 5.42
N GLN A 56 -4.87 1.49 4.93
CA GLN A 56 -6.03 1.81 4.10
C GLN A 56 -6.02 1.00 2.80
N LEU A 57 -4.87 0.92 2.15
CA LEU A 57 -4.74 0.15 0.92
C LEU A 57 -4.96 -1.34 1.17
N ARG A 58 -4.44 -1.86 2.27
CA ARG A 58 -4.64 -3.26 2.67
C ARG A 58 -6.13 -3.57 2.86
N ASP A 59 -6.87 -2.65 3.48
CA ASP A 59 -8.32 -2.80 3.64
C ASP A 59 -9.01 -2.83 2.28
N GLU A 60 -8.59 -2.02 1.34
CA GLU A 60 -9.15 -2.01 -0.01
C GLU A 60 -8.88 -3.31 -0.75
N PHE A 61 -7.68 -3.89 -0.61
CA PHE A 61 -7.40 -5.22 -1.15
C PHE A 61 -8.33 -6.27 -0.54
N ALA A 62 -8.53 -6.22 0.77
CA ALA A 62 -9.42 -7.16 1.46
C ALA A 62 -10.87 -7.02 0.99
N LYS A 63 -11.36 -5.80 0.86
CA LYS A 63 -12.73 -5.53 0.39
C LYS A 63 -12.94 -6.00 -1.06
N ALA A 64 -11.90 -5.88 -1.88
CA ALA A 64 -11.95 -6.33 -3.26
C ALA A 64 -11.74 -7.83 -3.40
N ASN A 65 -11.44 -8.52 -2.30
CA ASN A 65 -11.11 -9.95 -2.29
C ASN A 65 -9.91 -10.25 -3.20
N VAL A 66 -8.92 -9.35 -3.16
CA VAL A 66 -7.68 -9.46 -3.92
C VAL A 66 -6.53 -9.64 -2.93
N LYS A 67 -5.64 -10.58 -3.21
CA LYS A 67 -4.48 -10.81 -2.36
C LYS A 67 -3.47 -9.67 -2.54
N PRO A 68 -3.02 -9.02 -1.45
CA PRO A 68 -2.00 -7.98 -1.57
C PRO A 68 -0.64 -8.58 -1.95
N PRO A 69 0.24 -7.79 -2.61
CA PRO A 69 1.59 -8.25 -2.91
C PRO A 69 2.37 -8.59 -1.64
N ASP A 70 3.21 -9.60 -1.72
CA ASP A 70 4.03 -10.03 -0.58
C ASP A 70 4.93 -8.89 -0.08
N ASP A 71 5.47 -8.10 -1.01
CA ASP A 71 6.30 -6.94 -0.69
C ASP A 71 5.56 -5.92 0.19
N MET A 72 4.28 -5.71 -0.10
CA MET A 72 3.45 -4.79 0.68
C MET A 72 3.23 -5.31 2.10
N VAL A 73 2.96 -6.60 2.24
CA VAL A 73 2.76 -7.23 3.54
C VAL A 73 4.05 -7.17 4.37
N GLU A 74 5.18 -7.48 3.77
CA GLU A 74 6.49 -7.42 4.43
C GLU A 74 6.82 -6.00 4.87
N PHE A 75 6.59 -5.04 3.99
CA PHE A 75 6.85 -3.62 4.29
C PHE A 75 5.98 -3.13 5.44
N PHE A 76 4.71 -3.51 5.46
CA PHE A 76 3.80 -3.17 6.54
C PHE A 76 4.26 -3.75 7.88
N GLU A 77 4.71 -5.00 7.88
CA GLU A 77 5.23 -5.65 9.09
C GLU A 77 6.47 -4.93 9.60
N LEU A 78 7.37 -4.54 8.70
CA LEU A 78 8.56 -3.78 9.08
C LEU A 78 8.21 -2.43 9.71
N LEU A 79 7.22 -1.72 9.15
CA LEU A 79 6.77 -0.46 9.70
C LEU A 79 6.12 -0.62 11.07
N ARG A 80 5.34 -1.68 11.24
CA ARG A 80 4.68 -1.96 12.51
C ARG A 80 5.68 -2.30 13.61
N ASP A 81 6.72 -3.03 13.27
CA ASP A 81 7.75 -3.47 14.21
C ASP A 81 8.82 -2.40 14.46
N ALA A 82 8.93 -1.40 13.58
CA ALA A 82 9.85 -0.29 13.75
C ALA A 82 9.30 0.68 14.79
N LYS A 83 9.87 0.69 15.96
CA LYS A 83 9.53 1.61 17.03
C LYS A 83 10.60 2.69 17.16
#